data_42d5171f820de44a5cba6ffeeb3b6df8
#
_entry.id   42d5171f820de44a5cba6ffeeb3b6df8
#
_cell.length_a   1.000
_cell.length_b   1.000
_cell.length_c   1.000
_cell.angle_alpha   90.00
_cell.angle_beta   90.00
_cell.angle_gamma   90.00
#
_symmetry.space_group_name_H-M   'P 1'
#
loop_
_entity.id
_entity.type
_entity.pdbx_description
1 polymer ?
#
loop_
_entity_poly.entity_id
_entity_poly.type
_entity_poly.pdbx_seq_one_letter_code
_entity_poly.pdbx_strand_id
1 'polypeptide(L)'
;KKSKQTKLKNLAEEKRTIVLYESNYRIEKLLNELNDYLPNRFIVGCREITKKFEETWRGFPKEILEYFDQKTTKGEFVVVIAPKDWKVLE
;
A
#
# COMPACT_ATOMS: atom_id res chain seq x y z
N LYS A 1 12.04 -9.74 -10.39
CA LYS A 1 12.85 -10.94 -10.32
C LYS A 1 12.11 -11.99 -9.52
N LYS A 2 12.56 -13.22 -9.66
CA LYS A 2 11.81 -14.34 -9.11
C LYS A 2 11.54 -14.23 -7.61
N SER A 3 12.54 -13.83 -6.83
CA SER A 3 12.37 -13.75 -5.38
C SER A 3 11.33 -12.70 -5.00
N LYS A 4 11.26 -11.59 -5.74
CA LYS A 4 10.29 -10.55 -5.47
C LYS A 4 8.88 -10.99 -5.85
N GLN A 5 8.75 -11.66 -6.99
CA GLN A 5 7.45 -12.17 -7.40
C GLN A 5 6.92 -13.22 -6.43
N THR A 6 7.80 -14.08 -5.95
CA THR A 6 7.40 -15.06 -4.94
C THR A 6 6.92 -14.39 -3.68
N LYS A 7 7.64 -13.33 -3.25
CA LYS A 7 7.27 -12.59 -2.07
C LYS A 7 5.89 -11.94 -2.21
N LEU A 8 5.62 -11.35 -3.39
CA LEU A 8 4.33 -10.74 -3.65
C LEU A 8 3.22 -11.77 -3.70
N LYS A 9 3.47 -12.93 -4.28
CA LYS A 9 2.49 -14.00 -4.28
C LYS A 9 2.19 -14.48 -2.87
N ASN A 10 3.21 -14.58 -2.03
CA ASN A 10 3.01 -14.97 -0.64
C ASN A 10 2.18 -13.93 0.11
N LEU A 11 2.41 -12.65 -0.17
CA LEU A 11 1.59 -11.60 0.42
C LEU A 11 0.14 -11.71 -0.03
N ALA A 12 -0.07 -12.03 -1.30
CA ALA A 12 -1.42 -12.17 -1.83
C ALA A 12 -2.18 -13.29 -1.14
N GLU A 13 -1.48 -14.32 -0.68
CA GLU A 13 -2.10 -15.44 0.01
C GLU A 13 -2.21 -15.24 1.50
N GLU A 14 -1.55 -14.22 2.04
CA GLU A 14 -1.61 -13.94 3.47
C GLU A 14 -3.00 -13.45 3.83
N LYS A 15 -3.62 -14.12 4.80
CA LYS A 15 -4.99 -13.78 5.20
C LYS A 15 -5.06 -12.72 6.28
N ARG A 16 -3.96 -12.54 7.02
CA ARG A 16 -3.92 -11.60 8.12
C ARG A 16 -3.58 -10.19 7.62
N THR A 17 -3.74 -9.22 8.51
CA THR A 17 -3.30 -7.86 8.24
C THR A 17 -1.80 -7.84 7.96
N ILE A 18 -1.43 -7.09 6.93
CA ILE A 18 -0.02 -6.95 6.54
C ILE A 18 0.37 -5.49 6.74
N VAL A 19 1.53 -5.26 7.33
CA VAL A 19 2.07 -3.91 7.48
C VAL A 19 3.40 -3.84 6.74
N LEU A 20 3.50 -2.86 5.84
CA LEU A 20 4.71 -2.66 5.04
C LEU A 20 5.22 -1.24 5.24
N TYR A 21 6.53 -1.11 5.29
CA TYR A 21 7.20 0.18 5.34
C TYR A 21 7.89 0.43 4.03
N GLU A 22 7.78 1.64 3.51
CA GLU A 22 8.38 1.93 2.22
C GLU A 22 8.89 3.35 2.14
N SER A 23 9.94 3.55 1.34
CA SER A 23 10.52 4.86 1.12
C SER A 23 9.72 5.62 0.06
N ASN A 24 9.93 6.94 0.04
CA ASN A 24 9.29 7.77 -0.97
C ASN A 24 9.73 7.44 -2.38
N TYR A 25 10.89 6.82 -2.53
CA TYR A 25 11.38 6.45 -3.86
C TYR A 25 10.70 5.22 -4.42
N ARG A 26 10.14 4.38 -3.54
CA ARG A 26 9.62 3.09 -3.95
C ARG A 26 8.13 2.93 -3.74
N ILE A 27 7.49 3.93 -3.16
CA ILE A 27 6.07 3.78 -2.80
C ILE A 27 5.17 3.57 -4.03
N GLU A 28 5.43 4.30 -5.11
CA GLU A 28 4.60 4.13 -6.30
C GLU A 28 4.77 2.74 -6.90
N LYS A 29 6.00 2.24 -6.91
CA LYS A 29 6.25 0.90 -7.39
C LYS A 29 5.52 -0.13 -6.54
N LEU A 30 5.56 0.06 -5.21
CA LEU A 30 4.84 -0.83 -4.31
C LEU A 30 3.34 -0.81 -4.59
N LEU A 31 2.77 0.38 -4.76
CA LEU A 31 1.34 0.50 -5.04
C LEU A 31 0.96 -0.20 -6.34
N ASN A 32 1.79 -0.08 -7.38
CA ASN A 32 1.56 -0.78 -8.62
C ASN A 32 1.62 -2.29 -8.44
N GLU A 33 2.59 -2.75 -7.65
CA GLU A 33 2.71 -4.17 -7.37
C GLU A 33 1.52 -4.70 -6.58
N LEU A 34 1.03 -3.90 -5.62
CA LEU A 34 -0.16 -4.29 -4.88
C LEU A 34 -1.37 -4.35 -5.79
N ASN A 35 -1.46 -3.42 -6.75
CA ASN A 35 -2.55 -3.46 -7.70
C ASN A 35 -2.49 -4.71 -8.58
N ASP A 36 -1.30 -5.17 -8.92
CA ASP A 36 -1.13 -6.36 -9.73
C ASP A 36 -1.42 -7.65 -8.99
N TYR A 37 -1.01 -7.74 -7.73
CA TYR A 37 -1.07 -8.99 -6.97
C TYR A 37 -2.19 -9.04 -5.93
N LEU A 38 -2.60 -7.88 -5.42
CA LEU A 38 -3.63 -7.80 -4.38
C LEU A 38 -4.67 -6.73 -4.73
N PRO A 39 -5.24 -6.76 -5.94
CA PRO A 39 -6.11 -5.66 -6.37
C PRO A 39 -7.38 -5.54 -5.54
N ASN A 40 -7.81 -6.61 -4.90
CA ASN A 40 -9.06 -6.63 -4.14
C ASN A 40 -8.85 -6.49 -2.64
N ARG A 41 -7.65 -6.13 -2.22
CA ARG A 41 -7.36 -5.94 -0.81
C ARG A 41 -7.44 -4.45 -0.48
N PHE A 42 -8.25 -4.13 0.50
CA PHE A 42 -8.35 -2.76 0.98
C PHE A 42 -7.06 -2.37 1.70
N ILE A 43 -6.55 -1.19 1.42
CA ILE A 43 -5.31 -0.74 2.05
C ILE A 43 -5.49 0.64 2.64
N VAL A 44 -4.68 0.92 3.66
CA VAL A 44 -4.59 2.23 4.27
C VAL A 44 -3.11 2.61 4.24
N GLY A 45 -2.82 3.72 3.61
CA GLY A 45 -1.45 4.21 3.54
C GLY A 45 -1.31 5.50 4.31
N CYS A 46 -0.22 5.62 5.02
CA CYS A 46 0.10 6.85 5.75
C CYS A 46 1.45 7.35 5.29
N ARG A 47 1.51 8.65 5.07
CA ARG A 47 2.78 9.31 4.75
C ARG A 47 3.11 10.28 5.85
N GLU A 48 4.28 10.12 6.43
CA GLU A 48 4.77 11.04 7.44
C GLU A 48 5.82 11.94 6.80
N ILE A 49 5.51 13.21 6.71
CA ILE A 49 6.41 14.21 6.12
C ILE A 49 7.25 14.84 7.21
N THR A 50 6.57 15.27 8.25
CA THR A 50 7.20 15.81 9.46
C THR A 50 6.32 15.41 10.62
N LYS A 51 6.76 15.72 11.84
CA LYS A 51 5.94 15.41 13.00
C LYS A 51 4.60 16.15 12.99
N LYS A 52 4.49 17.19 12.16
CA LYS A 52 3.27 17.99 12.09
C LYS A 52 2.37 17.63 10.92
N PHE A 53 2.89 16.93 9.94
CA PHE A 53 2.13 16.63 8.73
C PHE A 53 2.03 15.15 8.49
N GLU A 54 0.81 14.68 8.42
CA GLU A 54 0.51 13.31 8.07
C GLU A 54 -0.53 13.30 6.98
N GLU A 55 -0.41 12.33 6.10
CA GLU A 55 -1.38 12.15 5.04
C GLU A 55 -1.80 10.69 5.04
N THR A 56 -3.10 10.45 4.99
CA THR A 56 -3.64 9.10 5.03
C THR A 56 -4.45 8.84 3.77
N TRP A 57 -4.23 7.70 3.15
CA TRP A 57 -4.99 7.25 2.00
C TRP A 57 -5.73 5.98 2.34
N ARG A 58 -6.93 5.81 1.77
CA ARG A 58 -7.75 4.62 2.00
C ARG A 58 -8.38 4.20 0.69
N GLY A 59 -8.44 2.90 0.47
CA GLY A 59 -9.09 2.38 -0.71
C GLY A 59 -8.39 1.16 -1.23
N PHE A 60 -8.80 0.75 -2.41
CA PHE A 60 -8.12 -0.34 -3.09
C PHE A 60 -6.92 0.22 -3.84
N PRO A 61 -5.91 -0.61 -4.15
CA PRO A 61 -4.69 -0.08 -4.76
C PRO A 61 -4.93 0.78 -5.98
N LYS A 62 -5.87 0.40 -6.85
CA LYS A 62 -6.16 1.17 -8.04
C LYS A 62 -6.67 2.57 -7.69
N GLU A 63 -7.54 2.66 -6.68
CA GLU A 63 -8.08 3.95 -6.26
C GLU A 63 -6.99 4.85 -5.71
N ILE A 64 -6.10 4.28 -4.94
CA ILE A 64 -5.01 5.07 -4.36
C ILE A 64 -4.07 5.57 -5.44
N LEU A 65 -3.77 4.73 -6.42
CA LEU A 65 -2.91 5.14 -7.53
C LEU A 65 -3.49 6.30 -8.32
N GLU A 66 -4.81 6.39 -8.42
CA GLU A 66 -5.45 7.45 -9.19
C GLU A 66 -5.23 8.84 -8.59
N TYR A 67 -5.13 8.94 -7.29
CA TYR A 67 -4.93 10.24 -6.66
C TYR A 67 -3.57 10.40 -6.00
N PHE A 68 -2.71 9.41 -6.14
CA PHE A 68 -1.38 9.51 -5.57
C PHE A 68 -0.56 10.56 -6.32
N ASP A 69 0.01 11.49 -5.58
CA ASP A 69 0.81 12.57 -6.16
C ASP A 69 2.27 12.38 -5.83
N GLN A 70 3.04 11.99 -6.84
CA GLN A 70 4.47 11.78 -6.67
C GLN A 70 5.27 13.06 -6.51
N LYS A 71 4.69 14.18 -6.90
CA LYS A 71 5.43 15.44 -6.85
C LYS A 71 5.78 15.86 -5.44
N THR A 72 5.06 15.36 -4.47
CA THR A 72 5.30 15.71 -3.07
C THR A 72 5.80 14.51 -2.29
N THR A 73 6.67 13.74 -2.88
CA THR A 73 7.16 12.50 -2.26
C THR A 73 8.30 12.80 -1.32
N LYS A 74 7.98 13.18 -0.11
CA LYS A 74 8.95 13.27 0.98
C LYS A 74 8.40 12.45 2.14
N GLY A 75 9.31 12.01 3.01
CA GLY A 75 8.93 11.26 4.19
C GLY A 75 8.89 9.76 3.92
N GLU A 76 8.29 9.08 4.85
CA GLU A 76 8.22 7.63 4.81
C GLU A 76 6.78 7.17 4.85
N PHE A 77 6.56 5.98 4.29
CA PHE A 77 5.22 5.45 4.13
C PHE A 77 5.03 4.19 4.93
N VAL A 78 3.87 4.07 5.52
CA VAL A 78 3.41 2.83 6.14
C VAL A 78 2.16 2.43 5.39
N VAL A 79 2.15 1.19 4.90
CA VAL A 79 1.01 0.66 4.16
C VAL A 79 0.46 -0.50 4.95
N VAL A 80 -0.81 -0.41 5.32
CA VAL A 80 -1.50 -1.48 6.05
C VAL A 80 -2.48 -2.12 5.08
N ILE A 81 -2.32 -3.42 4.88
CA ILE A 81 -3.18 -4.18 3.99
C ILE A 81 -4.16 -4.95 4.86
N ALA A 82 -5.44 -4.72 4.64
CA ALA A 82 -6.49 -5.35 5.43
C ALA A 82 -6.48 -6.88 5.24
N PRO A 83 -7.01 -7.61 6.23
CA PRO A 83 -7.11 -9.07 6.09
C PRO A 83 -7.88 -9.46 4.84
N LYS A 84 -7.60 -10.64 4.33
CA LYS A 84 -8.18 -11.08 3.07
C LYS A 84 -9.71 -11.06 3.08
N ASP A 85 -10.31 -11.42 4.22
CA ASP A 85 -11.77 -11.49 4.32
C ASP A 85 -12.39 -10.21 4.86
N TRP A 86 -11.59 -9.16 5.03
CA TRP A 86 -12.09 -7.90 5.55
C TRP A 86 -12.97 -7.21 4.51
N LYS A 87 -14.08 -6.65 4.96
CA LYS A 87 -15.00 -5.94 4.10
C LYS A 87 -15.30 -4.57 4.67
N VAL A 88 -15.49 -3.61 3.77
CA VAL A 88 -15.91 -2.28 4.18
C VAL A 88 -17.36 -2.36 4.60
N LEU A 89 -17.63 -1.92 5.82
CA LEU A 89 -19.01 -1.82 6.30
C LEU A 89 -19.56 -0.46 5.92
N GLU A 90 -20.75 -0.49 5.31
CA GLU A 90 -21.42 0.74 4.90
C GLU A 90 -22.58 1.03 5.80
#